data_597f5447a6e8621931dc00c27bf3b3f5
#
_entry.id   597f5447a6e8621931dc00c27bf3b3f5
#
_cell.length_a   1.000
_cell.length_b   1.000
_cell.length_c   1.000
_cell.angle_alpha   90.00
_cell.angle_beta   90.00
_cell.angle_gamma   90.00
#
_symmetry.space_group_name_H-M   'P 1'
#
loop_
_entity.id
_entity.type
_entity.pdbx_description
1 polymer ?
#
loop_
_entity_poly.entity_id
_entity_poly.type
_entity_poly.pdbx_seq_one_letter_code
_entity_poly.pdbx_strand_id
1 'polypeptide(L)'
;PYLAEFERQLDNEGRFKEFKEKFEEIAGAPWDKKRQAFAVIQDKVVKTIVAMDFMSEEAARNWCKNAKGNYDLSIEKFVSLVKEYCEKKGPNHHVVFLVDEIGQYIADDTQLMLNLQTIVEDLGTACRGKAWVIVTSQEDIDSITKTKGNDFSKIQGRFDTRLSLSASNVDEVIRKRILEKNEIAESALKLLYEQKESIIKNLITFTADTADKKLYTDKTDFADCYPFIPYQFRLLGQVLTAVRTHGA
;
A
#
# COMPACT_ATOMS: atom_id res chain seq x y z
N PRO A 1 -15.05 6.60 -11.18
CA PRO A 1 -15.96 5.91 -10.28
C PRO A 1 -17.35 5.68 -10.91
N TYR A 2 -18.05 6.72 -11.45
CA TYR A 2 -19.39 6.59 -12.02
C TYR A 2 -19.51 5.58 -13.18
N LEU A 3 -18.48 5.45 -14.04
CA LEU A 3 -18.47 4.41 -15.09
C LEU A 3 -18.33 3.01 -14.49
N ALA A 4 -17.52 2.85 -13.45
CA ALA A 4 -17.40 1.57 -12.78
C ALA A 4 -18.71 1.13 -12.11
N GLU A 5 -19.46 2.08 -11.59
CA GLU A 5 -20.82 1.81 -11.06
C GLU A 5 -21.78 1.35 -12.15
N PHE A 6 -21.75 2.02 -13.30
CA PHE A 6 -22.56 1.62 -14.45
C PHE A 6 -22.18 0.23 -14.96
N GLU A 7 -20.88 -0.05 -15.11
CA GLU A 7 -20.37 -1.36 -15.50
C GLU A 7 -20.80 -2.44 -14.50
N ARG A 8 -20.75 -2.13 -13.20
CA ARG A 8 -21.19 -3.03 -12.12
C ARG A 8 -22.70 -3.33 -12.20
N GLN A 9 -23.53 -2.32 -12.49
CA GLN A 9 -24.96 -2.52 -12.66
C GLN A 9 -25.25 -3.47 -13.83
N LEU A 10 -24.61 -3.22 -14.98
CA LEU A 10 -24.73 -4.11 -16.15
C LEU A 10 -24.22 -5.53 -15.85
N ASP A 11 -23.13 -5.68 -15.09
CA ASP A 11 -22.58 -6.97 -14.72
C ASP A 11 -23.51 -7.74 -13.76
N ASN A 12 -24.12 -7.04 -12.81
CA ASN A 12 -25.10 -7.64 -11.89
C ASN A 12 -26.37 -8.15 -12.61
N GLU A 13 -26.75 -7.49 -13.71
CA GLU A 13 -27.84 -7.93 -14.57
C GLU A 13 -27.41 -8.97 -15.63
N GLY A 14 -26.12 -9.34 -15.65
CA GLY A 14 -25.56 -10.26 -16.65
C GLY A 14 -25.46 -9.68 -18.06
N ARG A 15 -25.62 -8.36 -18.21
CA ARG A 15 -25.70 -7.66 -19.52
C ARG A 15 -24.43 -6.93 -19.91
N PHE A 16 -23.37 -6.96 -19.10
CA PHE A 16 -22.15 -6.23 -19.40
C PHE A 16 -21.43 -6.74 -20.65
N LYS A 17 -21.50 -8.05 -20.92
CA LYS A 17 -20.95 -8.64 -22.14
C LYS A 17 -21.71 -8.15 -23.38
N GLU A 18 -23.04 -8.17 -23.36
CA GLU A 18 -23.91 -7.66 -24.40
C GLU A 18 -23.61 -6.17 -24.68
N PHE A 19 -23.42 -5.37 -23.62
CA PHE A 19 -23.05 -3.97 -23.75
C PHE A 19 -21.73 -3.80 -24.50
N LYS A 20 -20.69 -4.56 -24.16
CA LYS A 20 -19.38 -4.45 -24.85
C LYS A 20 -19.46 -4.80 -26.32
N GLU A 21 -20.17 -5.88 -26.66
CA GLU A 21 -20.37 -6.33 -28.05
C GLU A 21 -21.11 -5.26 -28.87
N LYS A 22 -22.25 -4.79 -28.37
CA LYS A 22 -23.02 -3.73 -29.03
C LYS A 22 -22.29 -2.40 -29.12
N PHE A 23 -21.54 -2.05 -28.09
CA PHE A 23 -20.71 -0.84 -28.11
C PHE A 23 -19.62 -0.92 -29.19
N GLU A 24 -18.97 -2.07 -29.34
CA GLU A 24 -17.95 -2.27 -30.38
C GLU A 24 -18.55 -2.19 -31.78
N GLU A 25 -19.73 -2.74 -32.00
CA GLU A 25 -20.48 -2.61 -33.27
C GLU A 25 -20.76 -1.13 -33.61
N ILE A 26 -21.24 -0.34 -32.63
CA ILE A 26 -21.66 1.05 -32.84
C ILE A 26 -20.47 2.01 -32.88
N ALA A 27 -19.46 1.76 -32.04
CA ALA A 27 -18.33 2.66 -31.86
C ALA A 27 -17.15 2.34 -32.78
N GLY A 28 -17.10 1.13 -33.36
CA GLY A 28 -15.99 0.65 -34.18
C GLY A 28 -14.71 0.34 -33.38
N ALA A 29 -14.82 0.23 -32.04
CA ALA A 29 -13.70 -0.09 -31.17
C ALA A 29 -14.21 -0.59 -29.82
N PRO A 30 -13.45 -1.48 -29.13
CA PRO A 30 -13.84 -2.05 -27.86
C PRO A 30 -14.05 -0.99 -26.76
N TRP A 31 -15.03 -1.24 -25.87
CA TRP A 31 -15.33 -0.37 -24.73
C TRP A 31 -14.10 -0.10 -23.86
N ASP A 32 -13.34 -1.14 -23.53
CA ASP A 32 -12.16 -1.04 -22.65
C ASP A 32 -11.10 -0.05 -23.16
N LYS A 33 -11.01 0.15 -24.49
CA LYS A 33 -10.11 1.14 -25.11
C LYS A 33 -10.70 2.55 -25.13
N LYS A 34 -12.01 2.68 -25.18
CA LYS A 34 -12.71 3.98 -25.37
C LYS A 34 -13.29 4.57 -24.09
N ARG A 35 -13.46 3.78 -23.04
CA ARG A 35 -14.09 4.23 -21.77
C ARG A 35 -13.45 5.47 -21.16
N GLN A 36 -12.14 5.65 -21.29
CA GLN A 36 -11.43 6.83 -20.77
C GLN A 36 -11.84 8.12 -21.48
N ALA A 37 -12.26 8.03 -22.73
CA ALA A 37 -12.74 9.15 -23.54
C ALA A 37 -14.27 9.35 -23.44
N PHE A 38 -14.90 8.93 -22.34
CA PHE A 38 -16.35 8.92 -22.15
C PHE A 38 -17.02 10.25 -22.51
N ALA A 39 -16.42 11.38 -22.14
CA ALA A 39 -16.97 12.71 -22.45
C ALA A 39 -17.18 12.94 -23.96
N VAL A 40 -16.37 12.32 -24.82
CA VAL A 40 -16.41 12.47 -26.29
C VAL A 40 -17.31 11.43 -26.95
N ILE A 41 -17.50 10.28 -26.30
CA ILE A 41 -18.23 9.14 -26.88
C ILE A 41 -19.66 8.97 -26.33
N GLN A 42 -20.17 9.95 -25.59
CA GLN A 42 -21.49 9.88 -24.95
C GLN A 42 -22.62 9.47 -25.93
N ASP A 43 -22.64 10.03 -27.14
CA ASP A 43 -23.66 9.66 -28.13
C ASP A 43 -23.59 8.19 -28.54
N LYS A 44 -22.40 7.60 -28.61
CA LYS A 44 -22.23 6.17 -28.90
C LYS A 44 -22.70 5.31 -27.74
N VAL A 45 -22.42 5.75 -26.50
CA VAL A 45 -22.91 5.08 -25.28
C VAL A 45 -24.42 5.12 -25.20
N VAL A 46 -25.04 6.28 -25.46
CA VAL A 46 -26.51 6.41 -25.54
C VAL A 46 -27.09 5.44 -26.56
N LYS A 47 -26.57 5.43 -27.79
CA LYS A 47 -27.06 4.51 -28.84
C LYS A 47 -26.93 3.05 -28.42
N THR A 48 -25.86 2.69 -27.74
CA THR A 48 -25.64 1.32 -27.23
C THR A 48 -26.68 0.95 -26.17
N ILE A 49 -26.88 1.82 -25.17
CA ILE A 49 -27.86 1.61 -24.09
C ILE A 49 -29.27 1.45 -24.64
N VAL A 50 -29.65 2.27 -25.64
CA VAL A 50 -30.94 2.20 -26.30
C VAL A 50 -31.07 0.93 -27.15
N ALA A 51 -30.03 0.56 -27.91
CA ALA A 51 -30.02 -0.65 -28.73
C ALA A 51 -30.11 -1.94 -27.91
N MET A 52 -29.77 -1.87 -26.62
CA MET A 52 -29.93 -2.95 -25.66
C MET A 52 -31.30 -2.96 -24.97
N ASP A 53 -32.15 -1.99 -25.23
CA ASP A 53 -33.40 -1.78 -24.49
C ASP A 53 -33.19 -1.72 -22.96
N PHE A 54 -32.08 -1.09 -22.55
CA PHE A 54 -31.70 -0.95 -21.13
C PHE A 54 -32.31 0.32 -20.51
N MET A 55 -32.37 1.41 -21.30
CA MET A 55 -33.00 2.69 -20.93
C MET A 55 -33.60 3.33 -22.16
N SER A 56 -34.59 4.20 -21.95
CA SER A 56 -35.06 5.10 -23.01
C SER A 56 -33.95 6.06 -23.45
N GLU A 57 -34.04 6.58 -24.67
CA GLU A 57 -33.04 7.51 -25.20
C GLU A 57 -32.89 8.76 -24.31
N GLU A 58 -34.02 9.30 -23.84
CA GLU A 58 -34.03 10.48 -22.96
C GLU A 58 -33.31 10.18 -21.63
N ALA A 59 -33.61 9.04 -21.01
CA ALA A 59 -32.96 8.61 -19.76
C ALA A 59 -31.47 8.39 -19.96
N ALA A 60 -31.05 7.72 -21.03
CA ALA A 60 -29.65 7.48 -21.36
C ALA A 60 -28.88 8.78 -21.60
N ARG A 61 -29.46 9.75 -22.33
CA ARG A 61 -28.87 11.08 -22.53
C ARG A 61 -28.73 11.86 -21.24
N ASN A 62 -29.76 11.84 -20.42
CA ASN A 62 -29.74 12.50 -19.09
C ASN A 62 -28.71 11.87 -18.18
N TRP A 63 -28.61 10.53 -18.15
CA TRP A 63 -27.59 9.83 -17.40
C TRP A 63 -26.18 10.21 -17.87
N CYS A 64 -25.90 10.16 -19.19
CA CYS A 64 -24.58 10.51 -19.72
C CYS A 64 -24.15 11.94 -19.35
N LYS A 65 -25.07 12.90 -19.40
CA LYS A 65 -24.82 14.31 -19.03
C LYS A 65 -24.46 14.47 -17.56
N ASN A 66 -25.17 13.78 -16.69
CA ASN A 66 -25.14 14.02 -15.25
C ASN A 66 -24.32 12.97 -14.48
N ALA A 67 -23.85 11.91 -15.15
CA ALA A 67 -23.19 10.77 -14.52
C ALA A 67 -22.07 11.14 -13.55
N LYS A 68 -21.23 12.13 -13.92
CA LYS A 68 -20.13 12.59 -13.08
C LYS A 68 -20.61 13.38 -11.86
N GLY A 69 -21.63 14.21 -12.02
CA GLY A 69 -22.17 15.08 -10.95
C GLY A 69 -23.06 14.34 -9.96
N ASN A 70 -23.74 13.30 -10.42
CA ASN A 70 -24.68 12.54 -9.60
C ASN A 70 -24.04 11.34 -8.89
N TYR A 71 -22.75 11.10 -9.10
CA TYR A 71 -22.06 10.01 -8.41
C TYR A 71 -21.50 10.53 -7.09
N ASP A 72 -22.10 10.09 -6.01
CA ASP A 72 -21.57 10.25 -4.65
C ASP A 72 -21.22 8.88 -4.05
N LEU A 73 -20.07 8.80 -3.40
CA LEU A 73 -19.59 7.61 -2.73
C LEU A 73 -19.52 7.90 -1.22
N SER A 74 -20.64 7.66 -0.54
CA SER A 74 -20.63 7.66 0.94
C SER A 74 -19.85 6.45 1.48
N ILE A 75 -19.47 6.51 2.76
CA ILE A 75 -18.78 5.40 3.44
C ILE A 75 -19.67 4.16 3.44
N GLU A 76 -20.94 4.30 3.74
CA GLU A 76 -21.90 3.19 3.77
C GLU A 76 -22.03 2.52 2.40
N LYS A 77 -22.07 3.32 1.33
CA LYS A 77 -22.10 2.80 -0.04
C LYS A 77 -20.81 2.06 -0.37
N PHE A 78 -19.65 2.60 0.00
CA PHE A 78 -18.36 1.93 -0.19
C PHE A 78 -18.32 0.59 0.52
N VAL A 79 -18.71 0.54 1.79
CA VAL A 79 -18.75 -0.69 2.60
C VAL A 79 -19.71 -1.73 2.00
N SER A 80 -20.89 -1.28 1.56
CA SER A 80 -21.86 -2.16 0.87
C SER A 80 -21.30 -2.78 -0.41
N LEU A 81 -20.57 -1.99 -1.22
CA LEU A 81 -19.92 -2.48 -2.43
C LEU A 81 -18.83 -3.51 -2.15
N VAL A 82 -18.02 -3.30 -1.11
CA VAL A 82 -16.99 -4.26 -0.69
C VAL A 82 -17.61 -5.55 -0.20
N LYS A 83 -18.67 -5.47 0.60
CA LYS A 83 -19.43 -6.63 1.08
C LYS A 83 -20.00 -7.44 -0.08
N GLU A 84 -20.74 -6.79 -0.99
CA GLU A 84 -21.31 -7.42 -2.20
C GLU A 84 -20.21 -8.11 -3.02
N TYR A 85 -19.08 -7.45 -3.21
CA TYR A 85 -17.94 -8.03 -3.93
C TYR A 85 -17.41 -9.31 -3.26
N CYS A 86 -17.21 -9.28 -1.93
CA CYS A 86 -16.76 -10.44 -1.17
C CYS A 86 -17.76 -11.60 -1.24
N GLU A 87 -19.06 -11.30 -1.16
CA GLU A 87 -20.13 -12.31 -1.26
C GLU A 87 -20.19 -12.95 -2.65
N LYS A 88 -20.11 -12.13 -3.72
CA LYS A 88 -20.10 -12.60 -5.12
C LYS A 88 -18.89 -13.49 -5.42
N LYS A 89 -17.72 -13.22 -4.81
CA LYS A 89 -16.50 -14.01 -5.02
C LYS A 89 -16.44 -15.32 -4.21
N GLY A 90 -17.27 -15.44 -3.20
CA GLY A 90 -17.41 -16.67 -2.41
C GLY A 90 -16.78 -16.61 -1.00
N PRO A 91 -16.90 -17.71 -0.24
CA PRO A 91 -16.59 -17.71 1.20
C PRO A 91 -15.11 -17.52 1.52
N ASN A 92 -14.21 -17.96 0.65
CA ASN A 92 -12.76 -17.94 0.87
C ASN A 92 -12.09 -16.68 0.28
N HIS A 93 -12.87 -15.73 -0.27
CA HIS A 93 -12.32 -14.52 -0.85
C HIS A 93 -12.16 -13.43 0.21
N HIS A 94 -10.98 -12.82 0.22
CA HIS A 94 -10.64 -11.70 1.10
C HIS A 94 -10.17 -10.50 0.29
N VAL A 95 -10.44 -9.30 0.79
CA VAL A 95 -9.97 -8.05 0.22
C VAL A 95 -9.03 -7.39 1.22
N VAL A 96 -7.87 -6.93 0.75
CA VAL A 96 -6.89 -6.21 1.57
C VAL A 96 -6.70 -4.83 0.96
N PHE A 97 -6.99 -3.80 1.75
CA PHE A 97 -6.68 -2.41 1.43
C PHE A 97 -5.33 -2.04 2.03
N LEU A 98 -4.37 -1.70 1.18
CA LEU A 98 -3.06 -1.20 1.59
C LEU A 98 -3.05 0.31 1.38
N VAL A 99 -2.94 1.07 2.46
CA VAL A 99 -2.98 2.54 2.43
C VAL A 99 -1.65 3.06 2.98
N ASP A 100 -0.83 3.61 2.10
CA ASP A 100 0.49 4.10 2.45
C ASP A 100 0.44 5.55 2.92
N GLU A 101 1.31 5.90 3.87
CA GLU A 101 1.51 7.24 4.41
C GLU A 101 0.22 7.95 4.88
N ILE A 102 -0.69 7.20 5.50
CA ILE A 102 -2.00 7.73 5.93
C ILE A 102 -1.85 8.90 6.91
N GLY A 103 -0.81 8.92 7.75
CA GLY A 103 -0.54 10.01 8.69
C GLY A 103 -0.32 11.36 8.00
N GLN A 104 0.42 11.38 6.89
CA GLN A 104 0.64 12.60 6.09
C GLN A 104 -0.65 13.07 5.40
N TYR A 105 -1.44 12.12 4.91
CA TYR A 105 -2.70 12.44 4.23
C TYR A 105 -3.74 13.03 5.19
N ILE A 106 -3.87 12.48 6.39
CA ILE A 106 -4.80 12.96 7.41
C ILE A 106 -4.30 14.26 8.03
N ALA A 107 -2.99 14.34 8.32
CA ALA A 107 -2.38 15.48 9.01
C ALA A 107 -3.23 15.95 10.20
N ASP A 108 -3.68 17.22 10.16
CA ASP A 108 -4.51 17.83 11.21
C ASP A 108 -6.03 17.75 10.92
N ASP A 109 -6.44 17.03 9.86
CA ASP A 109 -7.85 16.96 9.48
C ASP A 109 -8.60 15.90 10.30
N THR A 110 -9.27 16.35 11.33
CA THR A 110 -10.09 15.52 12.23
C THR A 110 -11.20 14.78 11.47
N GLN A 111 -11.76 15.36 10.41
CA GLN A 111 -12.84 14.73 9.65
C GLN A 111 -12.33 13.53 8.84
N LEU A 112 -11.17 13.66 8.21
CA LEU A 112 -10.53 12.53 7.51
C LEU A 112 -10.18 11.39 8.48
N MET A 113 -9.76 11.76 9.68
CA MET A 113 -9.49 10.82 10.76
C MET A 113 -10.75 10.04 11.18
N LEU A 114 -11.85 10.73 11.41
CA LEU A 114 -13.13 10.09 11.73
C LEU A 114 -13.64 9.22 10.57
N ASN A 115 -13.47 9.66 9.33
CA ASN A 115 -13.85 8.90 8.16
C ASN A 115 -13.06 7.58 8.06
N LEU A 116 -11.74 7.61 8.32
CA LEU A 116 -10.92 6.39 8.35
C LEU A 116 -11.41 5.42 9.44
N GLN A 117 -11.68 5.94 10.63
CA GLN A 117 -12.20 5.14 11.75
C GLN A 117 -13.52 4.47 11.35
N THR A 118 -14.47 5.23 10.80
CA THR A 118 -15.76 4.73 10.36
C THR A 118 -15.60 3.65 9.28
N ILE A 119 -14.74 3.88 8.29
CA ILE A 119 -14.47 2.90 7.22
C ILE A 119 -13.96 1.58 7.81
N VAL A 120 -12.98 1.63 8.72
CA VAL A 120 -12.39 0.42 9.31
C VAL A 120 -13.43 -0.35 10.14
N GLU A 121 -14.20 0.35 10.94
CA GLU A 121 -15.24 -0.21 11.81
C GLU A 121 -16.36 -0.85 11.01
N ASP A 122 -16.88 -0.14 10.02
CA ASP A 122 -17.98 -0.59 9.17
C ASP A 122 -17.56 -1.77 8.27
N LEU A 123 -16.34 -1.75 7.70
CA LEU A 123 -15.79 -2.88 6.96
C LEU A 123 -15.65 -4.12 7.85
N GLY A 124 -15.13 -3.96 9.06
CA GLY A 124 -14.98 -5.05 10.02
C GLY A 124 -16.33 -5.71 10.33
N THR A 125 -17.33 -4.89 10.61
CA THR A 125 -18.68 -5.34 10.93
C THR A 125 -19.40 -5.96 9.72
N ALA A 126 -19.43 -5.27 8.58
CA ALA A 126 -20.19 -5.68 7.42
C ALA A 126 -19.58 -6.89 6.70
N CYS A 127 -18.24 -6.94 6.61
CA CYS A 127 -17.53 -7.99 5.86
C CYS A 127 -17.11 -9.17 6.73
N ARG A 128 -17.30 -9.12 8.05
CA ARG A 128 -17.05 -10.23 9.00
C ARG A 128 -15.68 -10.88 8.81
N GLY A 129 -14.62 -10.07 8.82
CA GLY A 129 -13.24 -10.53 8.68
C GLY A 129 -12.78 -10.80 7.25
N LYS A 130 -13.60 -10.56 6.22
CA LYS A 130 -13.20 -10.72 4.82
C LYS A 130 -12.54 -9.47 4.22
N ALA A 131 -12.66 -8.33 4.85
CA ALA A 131 -12.00 -7.09 4.44
C ALA A 131 -10.96 -6.69 5.50
N TRP A 132 -9.75 -6.39 5.05
CA TRP A 132 -8.61 -5.99 5.89
C TRP A 132 -8.13 -4.62 5.46
N VAL A 133 -7.77 -3.78 6.41
CA VAL A 133 -7.18 -2.47 6.17
C VAL A 133 -5.82 -2.43 6.85
N ILE A 134 -4.76 -2.25 6.06
CA ILE A 134 -3.39 -2.12 6.53
C ILE A 134 -2.93 -0.71 6.16
N VAL A 135 -2.54 0.06 7.16
CA VAL A 135 -2.07 1.44 6.97
C VAL A 135 -0.61 1.55 7.38
N THR A 136 0.14 2.41 6.69
CA THR A 136 1.49 2.80 7.11
C THR A 136 1.52 4.28 7.49
N SER A 137 2.44 4.64 8.38
CA SER A 137 2.74 6.03 8.74
C SER A 137 4.22 6.16 9.05
N GLN A 138 4.85 7.25 8.60
CA GLN A 138 6.27 7.53 8.91
C GLN A 138 6.45 8.11 10.29
N GLU A 139 5.47 8.87 10.77
CA GLU A 139 5.48 9.40 12.12
C GLU A 139 4.80 8.42 13.07
N ASP A 140 5.34 8.39 14.30
CA ASP A 140 4.67 7.65 15.35
C ASP A 140 3.28 8.23 15.50
N ILE A 141 2.28 7.40 15.21
CA ILE A 141 0.86 7.80 15.29
C ILE A 141 0.56 8.48 16.62
N ASP A 142 1.33 8.15 17.67
CA ASP A 142 1.25 8.76 18.99
C ASP A 142 1.83 10.19 19.05
N SER A 143 2.74 10.58 18.16
CA SER A 143 3.35 11.91 18.17
C SER A 143 2.46 12.97 17.52
N ILE A 144 1.70 12.59 16.48
CA ILE A 144 0.72 13.47 15.84
C ILE A 144 -0.39 13.89 16.82
N THR A 145 -0.67 13.05 17.81
CA THR A 145 -1.77 13.24 18.77
C THR A 145 -1.42 14.08 19.98
N LYS A 146 -0.14 14.16 20.33
CA LYS A 146 0.31 14.92 21.52
C LYS A 146 0.20 16.44 21.34
N THR A 147 0.12 16.92 20.10
CA THR A 147 0.09 18.35 19.80
C THR A 147 -1.30 18.99 19.96
N LYS A 148 -2.39 18.21 19.88
CA LYS A 148 -3.75 18.74 20.05
C LYS A 148 -4.68 17.70 20.68
N GLY A 149 -4.47 17.42 21.95
CA GLY A 149 -5.30 16.60 22.82
C GLY A 149 -6.58 16.01 22.22
N ASN A 150 -6.70 14.73 22.23
CA ASN A 150 -7.90 13.95 22.45
C ASN A 150 -8.28 12.81 21.52
N ASP A 151 -7.98 12.72 20.21
CA ASP A 151 -8.81 11.75 19.47
C ASP A 151 -8.13 10.59 18.77
N PHE A 152 -6.81 10.59 18.67
CA PHE A 152 -6.15 9.48 17.97
C PHE A 152 -6.12 8.17 18.78
N SER A 153 -6.21 8.24 20.08
CA SER A 153 -6.37 7.04 20.92
C SER A 153 -7.62 6.23 20.56
N LYS A 154 -8.65 6.90 20.02
CA LYS A 154 -9.88 6.26 19.53
C LYS A 154 -9.65 5.47 18.24
N ILE A 155 -8.82 6.00 17.33
CA ILE A 155 -8.45 5.27 16.10
C ILE A 155 -7.56 4.09 16.45
N GLN A 156 -6.62 4.28 17.35
CA GLN A 156 -5.75 3.20 17.81
C GLN A 156 -6.55 2.01 18.34
N GLY A 157 -7.68 2.23 19.00
CA GLY A 157 -8.57 1.18 19.46
C GLY A 157 -9.26 0.38 18.35
N ARG A 158 -9.19 0.85 17.09
CA ARG A 158 -9.80 0.17 15.92
C ARG A 158 -8.80 -0.67 15.10
N PHE A 159 -7.49 -0.52 15.37
CA PHE A 159 -6.45 -1.34 14.78
C PHE A 159 -5.92 -2.32 15.83
N ASP A 160 -6.28 -3.59 15.69
CA ASP A 160 -5.92 -4.63 16.66
C ASP A 160 -4.42 -4.95 16.65
N THR A 161 -3.78 -4.82 15.51
CA THR A 161 -2.37 -5.15 15.33
C THR A 161 -1.56 -3.92 14.97
N ARG A 162 -0.52 -3.64 15.76
CA ARG A 162 0.43 -2.55 15.53
C ARG A 162 1.83 -3.11 15.40
N LEU A 163 2.50 -2.68 14.36
CA LEU A 163 3.88 -3.08 14.08
C LEU A 163 4.74 -1.83 13.99
N SER A 164 5.64 -1.66 14.95
CA SER A 164 6.64 -0.62 14.89
C SER A 164 7.88 -1.15 14.18
N LEU A 165 8.23 -0.52 13.06
CA LEU A 165 9.49 -0.77 12.39
C LEU A 165 10.56 0.11 13.06
N SER A 166 11.30 -0.46 13.99
CA SER A 166 12.40 0.25 14.63
C SER A 166 13.65 0.25 13.74
N ALA A 167 14.45 1.31 13.85
CA ALA A 167 15.74 1.41 13.16
C ALA A 167 16.79 0.35 13.64
N SER A 168 16.41 -0.54 14.55
CA SER A 168 17.30 -1.60 15.06
C SER A 168 17.76 -2.58 13.99
N ASN A 169 17.10 -2.65 12.86
CA ASN A 169 17.42 -3.57 11.76
C ASN A 169 17.95 -2.86 10.50
N VAL A 170 18.41 -1.61 10.63
CA VAL A 170 18.99 -0.85 9.49
C VAL A 170 20.18 -1.60 8.90
N ASP A 171 20.98 -2.23 9.73
CA ASP A 171 22.12 -3.05 9.33
C ASP A 171 21.70 -4.23 8.44
N GLU A 172 20.62 -4.92 8.77
CA GLU A 172 20.07 -6.02 7.96
C GLU A 172 19.57 -5.53 6.59
N VAL A 173 18.89 -4.38 6.57
CA VAL A 173 18.42 -3.77 5.31
C VAL A 173 19.60 -3.38 4.43
N ILE A 174 20.64 -2.75 5.00
CA ILE A 174 21.85 -2.37 4.26
C ILE A 174 22.51 -3.62 3.67
N ARG A 175 22.72 -4.67 4.46
CA ARG A 175 23.35 -5.92 4.01
C ARG A 175 22.56 -6.56 2.87
N LYS A 176 21.24 -6.70 3.00
CA LYS A 176 20.38 -7.41 2.05
C LYS A 176 19.96 -6.59 0.83
N ARG A 177 20.04 -5.25 0.87
CA ARG A 177 19.57 -4.41 -0.23
C ARG A 177 20.65 -3.62 -0.93
N ILE A 178 21.66 -3.16 -0.19
CA ILE A 178 22.72 -2.33 -0.73
C ILE A 178 23.99 -3.16 -0.98
N LEU A 179 24.28 -4.10 -0.09
CA LEU A 179 25.51 -4.90 -0.12
C LEU A 179 25.29 -6.32 -0.65
N GLU A 180 24.16 -6.60 -1.25
CA GLU A 180 23.89 -7.91 -1.87
C GLU A 180 24.97 -8.22 -2.94
N LYS A 181 25.55 -9.40 -2.86
CA LYS A 181 26.58 -9.88 -3.78
C LYS A 181 25.98 -10.93 -4.71
N ASN A 182 26.52 -11.02 -5.91
CA ASN A 182 26.26 -12.16 -6.76
C ASN A 182 27.04 -13.40 -6.24
N GLU A 183 26.65 -14.58 -6.67
CA GLU A 183 27.22 -15.85 -6.22
C GLU A 183 28.76 -15.95 -6.40
N ILE A 184 29.29 -15.33 -7.45
CA ILE A 184 30.73 -15.31 -7.74
C ILE A 184 31.47 -14.48 -6.72
N ALA A 185 30.99 -13.27 -6.45
CA ALA A 185 31.58 -12.37 -5.48
C ALA A 185 31.48 -12.92 -4.04
N GLU A 186 30.33 -13.50 -3.69
CA GLU A 186 30.12 -14.12 -2.39
C GLU A 186 31.11 -15.27 -2.15
N SER A 187 31.28 -16.16 -3.14
CA SER A 187 32.23 -17.29 -3.07
C SER A 187 33.67 -16.82 -2.96
N ALA A 188 34.05 -15.79 -3.72
CA ALA A 188 35.37 -15.21 -3.68
C ALA A 188 35.67 -14.54 -2.31
N LEU A 189 34.71 -13.84 -1.73
CA LEU A 189 34.86 -13.21 -0.41
C LEU A 189 34.97 -14.26 0.70
N LYS A 190 34.18 -15.32 0.66
CA LYS A 190 34.27 -16.42 1.63
C LYS A 190 35.65 -17.10 1.58
N LEU A 191 36.17 -17.34 0.38
CA LEU A 191 37.52 -17.90 0.20
C LEU A 191 38.61 -16.92 0.72
N LEU A 192 38.48 -15.63 0.43
CA LEU A 192 39.37 -14.60 0.94
C LEU A 192 39.42 -14.59 2.45
N TYR A 193 38.26 -14.67 3.10
CA TYR A 193 38.20 -14.72 4.55
C TYR A 193 38.88 -15.96 5.12
N GLU A 194 38.62 -17.13 4.57
CA GLU A 194 39.26 -18.37 5.01
C GLU A 194 40.81 -18.32 4.91
N GLN A 195 41.35 -17.70 3.85
CA GLN A 195 42.78 -17.52 3.67
C GLN A 195 43.41 -16.46 4.58
N LYS A 196 42.66 -15.46 4.99
CA LYS A 196 43.19 -14.28 5.68
C LYS A 196 42.54 -14.03 7.07
N GLU A 197 41.78 -14.97 7.60
CA GLU A 197 41.02 -14.83 8.85
C GLU A 197 41.88 -14.28 10.00
N SER A 198 43.07 -14.90 10.23
CA SER A 198 43.95 -14.48 11.30
C SER A 198 44.44 -13.04 11.13
N ILE A 199 44.72 -12.63 9.88
CA ILE A 199 45.16 -11.27 9.58
C ILE A 199 44.02 -10.30 9.80
N ILE A 200 42.82 -10.61 9.29
CA ILE A 200 41.63 -9.75 9.41
C ILE A 200 41.25 -9.56 10.88
N LYS A 201 41.26 -10.62 11.68
CA LYS A 201 40.96 -10.55 13.10
C LYS A 201 41.99 -9.75 13.89
N ASN A 202 43.28 -9.81 13.51
CA ASN A 202 44.33 -9.09 14.18
C ASN A 202 44.46 -7.61 13.74
N LEU A 203 44.04 -7.26 12.54
CA LEU A 203 44.05 -5.87 12.07
C LEU A 203 43.07 -4.98 12.81
N ILE A 204 42.02 -5.55 13.39
CA ILE A 204 40.95 -4.82 14.05
C ILE A 204 40.92 -5.23 15.49
N THR A 205 41.69 -4.53 16.31
CA THR A 205 41.69 -4.69 17.77
C THR A 205 41.20 -3.44 18.44
N PHE A 206 40.34 -3.62 19.43
CA PHE A 206 39.84 -2.52 20.24
C PHE A 206 40.50 -2.55 21.60
N THR A 207 41.00 -1.39 22.07
CA THR A 207 41.80 -1.26 23.29
C THR A 207 40.98 -0.95 24.56
N ALA A 208 39.69 -0.73 24.43
CA ALA A 208 38.79 -0.41 25.55
C ALA A 208 37.63 -1.39 25.64
N ASP A 209 36.88 -1.34 26.71
CA ASP A 209 35.67 -2.15 26.91
C ASP A 209 34.70 -1.96 25.72
N THR A 210 34.62 -2.98 24.92
CA THR A 210 34.04 -2.92 23.58
C THR A 210 32.96 -3.94 23.34
N ALA A 211 32.23 -4.31 24.39
CA ALA A 211 31.12 -5.27 24.35
C ALA A 211 30.13 -4.99 23.19
N ASP A 212 30.05 -3.73 22.75
CA ASP A 212 29.16 -3.28 21.67
C ASP A 212 29.78 -3.30 20.26
N LYS A 213 31.09 -3.53 20.14
CA LYS A 213 31.78 -3.51 18.84
C LYS A 213 31.93 -4.93 18.30
N LYS A 214 30.97 -5.36 17.51
CA LYS A 214 31.01 -6.67 16.85
C LYS A 214 31.97 -6.66 15.67
N LEU A 215 32.81 -7.67 15.62
CA LEU A 215 33.61 -8.03 14.45
C LEU A 215 32.89 -9.11 13.66
N TYR A 216 33.51 -9.59 12.58
CA TYR A 216 32.97 -10.69 11.79
C TYR A 216 32.91 -11.97 12.63
N THR A 217 31.78 -12.65 12.56
CA THR A 217 31.56 -13.92 13.25
C THR A 217 32.12 -15.10 12.45
N ASP A 218 31.93 -15.07 11.15
CA ASP A 218 32.36 -16.10 10.21
C ASP A 218 32.53 -15.55 8.78
N LYS A 219 32.86 -16.44 7.84
CA LYS A 219 33.05 -16.12 6.42
C LYS A 219 31.78 -15.59 5.73
N THR A 220 30.61 -16.02 6.19
CA THR A 220 29.33 -15.57 5.61
C THR A 220 29.06 -14.14 6.07
N ASP A 221 29.21 -13.87 7.37
CA ASP A 221 29.07 -12.52 7.92
C ASP A 221 30.08 -11.54 7.29
N PHE A 222 31.31 -11.99 7.01
CA PHE A 222 32.29 -11.21 6.25
C PHE A 222 31.82 -10.88 4.85
N ALA A 223 31.33 -11.89 4.09
CA ALA A 223 30.83 -11.67 2.74
C ALA A 223 29.62 -10.73 2.72
N ASP A 224 28.68 -10.88 3.65
CA ASP A 224 27.47 -10.06 3.74
C ASP A 224 27.80 -8.61 4.09
N CYS A 225 28.76 -8.39 4.98
CA CYS A 225 29.12 -7.05 5.46
C CYS A 225 30.10 -6.32 4.54
N TYR A 226 30.92 -7.03 3.75
CA TYR A 226 31.97 -6.41 2.94
C TYR A 226 31.45 -5.27 2.06
N PRO A 227 32.15 -4.10 1.97
CA PRO A 227 33.49 -3.80 2.54
C PRO A 227 33.49 -3.27 3.99
N PHE A 228 32.37 -3.30 4.68
CA PHE A 228 32.23 -2.73 6.02
C PHE A 228 32.45 -3.80 7.11
N ILE A 229 32.79 -3.33 8.31
CA ILE A 229 32.89 -4.16 9.51
C ILE A 229 31.56 -4.06 10.27
N PRO A 230 31.03 -5.16 10.88
CA PRO A 230 29.73 -5.17 11.53
C PRO A 230 29.45 -4.01 12.48
N TYR A 231 30.42 -3.57 13.28
CA TYR A 231 30.23 -2.44 14.21
C TYR A 231 29.94 -1.10 13.49
N GLN A 232 30.39 -0.94 12.23
CA GLN A 232 30.21 0.31 11.48
C GLN A 232 28.75 0.57 11.13
N PHE A 233 27.94 -0.46 10.93
CA PHE A 233 26.49 -0.30 10.69
C PHE A 233 25.81 0.31 11.92
N ARG A 234 26.16 -0.18 13.11
CA ARG A 234 25.61 0.36 14.36
C ARG A 234 26.07 1.80 14.59
N LEU A 235 27.35 2.09 14.34
CA LEU A 235 27.88 3.45 14.43
C LEU A 235 27.15 4.38 13.47
N LEU A 236 26.92 3.95 12.24
CA LEU A 236 26.15 4.72 11.25
C LEU A 236 24.73 5.02 11.76
N GLY A 237 24.05 4.01 12.30
CA GLY A 237 22.72 4.18 12.88
C GLY A 237 22.70 5.20 14.02
N GLN A 238 23.69 5.15 14.92
CA GLN A 238 23.82 6.12 16.01
C GLN A 238 24.08 7.55 15.50
N VAL A 239 24.98 7.71 14.52
CA VAL A 239 25.27 9.01 13.90
C VAL A 239 24.03 9.58 13.21
N LEU A 240 23.31 8.79 12.42
CA LEU A 240 22.08 9.23 11.74
C LEU A 240 21.01 9.66 12.75
N THR A 241 20.86 8.92 13.84
CA THR A 241 19.92 9.27 14.91
C THR A 241 20.33 10.59 15.59
N ALA A 242 21.60 10.75 15.91
CA ALA A 242 22.12 11.98 16.54
C ALA A 242 21.96 13.20 15.63
N VAL A 243 22.26 13.07 14.34
CA VAL A 243 22.08 14.17 13.36
C VAL A 243 20.59 14.53 13.23
N ARG A 244 19.70 13.56 13.22
CA ARG A 244 18.24 13.81 13.14
C ARG A 244 17.71 14.55 14.37
N THR A 245 18.21 14.23 15.56
CA THR A 245 17.78 14.87 16.81
C THR A 245 18.38 16.26 17.05
N HIS A 246 19.51 16.57 16.44
CA HIS A 246 20.25 17.85 16.65
C HIS A 246 20.31 18.73 15.41
N GLY A 247 19.77 18.28 14.28
CA GLY A 247 19.83 18.96 12.98
C GLY A 247 18.52 19.62 12.54
N ALA A 248 17.58 19.87 13.46
CA ALA A 248 16.32 20.58 13.20
C ALA A 248 16.37 21.99 13.78
#